data_0061fe3381d670348bdb53081a353008
#
_entry.id   0061fe3381d670348bdb53081a353008
#
_cell.length_a   1.000
_cell.length_b   1.000
_cell.length_c   1.000
_cell.angle_alpha   90.00
_cell.angle_beta   90.00
_cell.angle_gamma   90.00
#
_symmetry.space_group_name_H-M   'P 1'
#
loop_
_entity.id
_entity.type
_entity.pdbx_description
1 polymer ?
#
loop_
_entity_poly.entity_id
_entity_poly.type
_entity_poly.pdbx_seq_one_letter_code
_entity_poly.pdbx_strand_id
1 'polypeptide(L)'
;PGTEEFDLFVREVAREMTVKAGQKCTAIRRVIAPRSYNEALIESLGARLGKTTIGNPADEAVRMGPLASLDQREEVRARIRDLSADAEIVAGDPDNPSIQSGDASAGAFLNPVLLYCDRPGAARAVHDVEAFGPVSTVMPYDTAEEAVDLARRGKGSLVASVFTNDPGFAEEVVLGLAPFHGRVMIGNRTSAKSSTGHGSPLPGLVHGGPGRAGGGEELGGMRGVKHYMQRT
;
A
#
# COMPACT_ATOMS: atom_id res chain seq x y z
N PRO A 1 -7.92 -17.78 0.86
CA PRO A 1 -8.91 -17.62 -0.20
C PRO A 1 -10.29 -18.12 0.24
N GLY A 2 -11.38 -17.46 -0.22
CA GLY A 2 -12.74 -17.85 0.10
C GLY A 2 -13.23 -17.47 1.51
N THR A 3 -12.52 -16.61 2.22
CA THR A 3 -12.96 -16.04 3.49
C THR A 3 -13.23 -14.54 3.34
N GLU A 4 -14.09 -14.00 4.23
CA GLU A 4 -14.37 -12.56 4.24
C GLU A 4 -13.10 -11.72 4.53
N GLU A 5 -12.18 -12.23 5.32
CA GLU A 5 -10.90 -11.59 5.62
C GLU A 5 -10.02 -11.50 4.38
N PHE A 6 -9.98 -12.55 3.57
CA PHE A 6 -9.22 -12.54 2.32
C PHE A 6 -9.79 -11.52 1.34
N ASP A 7 -11.10 -11.49 1.18
CA ASP A 7 -11.77 -10.53 0.30
C ASP A 7 -11.60 -9.09 0.79
N LEU A 8 -11.64 -8.88 2.11
CA LEU A 8 -11.36 -7.60 2.74
C LEU A 8 -9.92 -7.16 2.45
N PHE A 9 -8.95 -8.05 2.64
CA PHE A 9 -7.54 -7.80 2.36
C PHE A 9 -7.30 -7.39 0.90
N VAL A 10 -7.80 -8.17 -0.05
CA VAL A 10 -7.69 -7.87 -1.49
C VAL A 10 -8.31 -6.51 -1.83
N ARG A 11 -9.48 -6.22 -1.25
CA ARG A 11 -10.18 -4.95 -1.47
C ARG A 11 -9.38 -3.76 -0.95
N GLU A 12 -8.86 -3.86 0.27
CA GLU A 12 -8.11 -2.77 0.90
C GLU A 12 -6.76 -2.54 0.21
N VAL A 13 -6.04 -3.59 -0.17
CA VAL A 13 -4.79 -3.46 -0.94
C VAL A 13 -5.05 -2.75 -2.27
N ALA A 14 -6.01 -3.21 -3.06
CA ALA A 14 -6.33 -2.60 -4.35
C ALA A 14 -6.79 -1.14 -4.20
N ARG A 15 -7.59 -0.84 -3.17
CA ARG A 15 -8.02 0.53 -2.86
C ARG A 15 -6.82 1.43 -2.54
N GLU A 16 -5.93 1.00 -1.67
CA GLU A 16 -4.77 1.79 -1.26
C GLU A 16 -3.75 1.98 -2.40
N MET A 17 -3.70 1.06 -3.36
CA MET A 17 -2.91 1.20 -4.57
C MET A 17 -3.48 2.24 -5.55
N THR A 18 -4.81 2.38 -5.63
CA THR A 18 -5.47 3.15 -6.70
C THR A 18 -5.98 4.52 -6.25
N VAL A 19 -6.30 4.70 -4.98
CA VAL A 19 -6.70 6.01 -4.44
C VAL A 19 -5.57 7.02 -4.61
N LYS A 20 -5.87 8.17 -5.21
CA LYS A 20 -4.89 9.21 -5.59
C LYS A 20 -3.75 8.65 -6.47
N ALA A 21 -4.05 7.68 -7.32
CA ALA A 21 -3.05 6.95 -8.12
C ALA A 21 -1.88 6.42 -7.28
N GLY A 22 -2.15 5.98 -6.06
CA GLY A 22 -1.13 5.49 -5.11
C GLY A 22 -0.17 6.57 -4.59
N GLN A 23 -0.31 7.83 -4.97
CA GLN A 23 0.52 8.94 -4.49
C GLN A 23 0.03 9.45 -3.14
N LYS A 24 0.21 8.62 -2.14
CA LYS A 24 -0.27 8.80 -0.78
C LYS A 24 0.77 8.20 0.18
N CYS A 25 1.14 8.94 1.22
CA CYS A 25 2.16 8.52 2.20
C CYS A 25 1.83 7.20 2.91
N THR A 26 0.53 6.88 3.01
CA THR A 26 0.04 5.64 3.63
C THR A 26 -0.36 4.57 2.62
N ALA A 27 -0.10 4.73 1.32
CA ALA A 27 -0.41 3.70 0.34
C ALA A 27 0.34 2.39 0.66
N ILE A 28 -0.32 1.26 0.44
CA ILE A 28 0.29 -0.06 0.67
C ILE A 28 1.31 -0.31 -0.43
N ARG A 29 2.59 -0.43 -0.05
CA ARG A 29 3.72 -0.73 -0.95
C ARG A 29 4.15 -2.19 -0.87
N ARG A 30 3.98 -2.78 0.30
CA ARG A 30 4.42 -4.15 0.60
C ARG A 30 3.26 -4.96 1.11
N VAL A 31 2.96 -6.04 0.41
CA VAL A 31 1.84 -6.96 0.67
C VAL A 31 2.44 -8.27 1.15
N ILE A 32 2.45 -8.49 2.45
CA ILE A 32 3.07 -9.65 3.09
C ILE A 32 1.96 -10.67 3.38
N ALA A 33 2.03 -11.86 2.77
CA ALA A 33 0.95 -12.85 2.85
C ALA A 33 1.51 -14.28 3.01
N PRO A 34 0.73 -15.21 3.61
CA PRO A 34 1.16 -16.60 3.67
C PRO A 34 1.48 -17.17 2.28
N ARG A 35 2.58 -17.89 2.15
CA ARG A 35 3.04 -18.47 0.87
C ARG A 35 1.95 -19.32 0.21
N SER A 36 1.18 -20.04 1.01
CA SER A 36 0.08 -20.88 0.51
C SER A 36 -1.05 -20.09 -0.18
N TYR A 37 -1.07 -18.76 -0.05
CA TYR A 37 -2.12 -17.92 -0.65
C TYR A 37 -1.63 -17.15 -1.89
N ASN A 38 -0.36 -17.26 -2.25
CA ASN A 38 0.26 -16.42 -3.28
C ASN A 38 -0.49 -16.44 -4.60
N GLU A 39 -0.76 -17.63 -5.17
CA GLU A 39 -1.42 -17.74 -6.47
C GLU A 39 -2.81 -17.09 -6.44
N ALA A 40 -3.63 -17.44 -5.46
CA ALA A 40 -4.97 -16.88 -5.32
C ALA A 40 -4.95 -15.37 -5.04
N LEU A 41 -3.94 -14.90 -4.32
CA LEU A 41 -3.78 -13.48 -4.01
C LEU A 41 -3.37 -12.68 -5.25
N ILE A 42 -2.39 -13.16 -6.00
CA ILE A 42 -1.93 -12.52 -7.25
C ILE A 42 -3.08 -12.49 -8.26
N GLU A 43 -3.79 -13.60 -8.44
CA GLU A 43 -4.95 -13.66 -9.32
C GLU A 43 -6.04 -12.68 -8.90
N SER A 44 -6.42 -12.69 -7.62
CA SER A 44 -7.50 -11.83 -7.11
C SER A 44 -7.15 -10.34 -7.15
N LEU A 45 -5.91 -9.97 -6.81
CA LEU A 45 -5.44 -8.60 -6.91
C LEU A 45 -5.32 -8.18 -8.37
N GLY A 46 -4.71 -8.99 -9.23
CA GLY A 46 -4.58 -8.72 -10.66
C GLY A 46 -5.93 -8.49 -11.33
N ALA A 47 -6.90 -9.37 -11.08
CA ALA A 47 -8.25 -9.25 -11.60
C ALA A 47 -8.97 -7.98 -11.09
N ARG A 48 -8.74 -7.60 -9.84
CA ARG A 48 -9.34 -6.39 -9.27
C ARG A 48 -8.69 -5.12 -9.80
N LEU A 49 -7.37 -5.07 -9.87
CA LEU A 49 -6.61 -3.94 -10.41
C LEU A 49 -6.88 -3.73 -11.90
N GLY A 50 -7.00 -4.81 -12.69
CA GLY A 50 -7.36 -4.76 -14.11
C GLY A 50 -8.77 -4.19 -14.40
N LYS A 51 -9.65 -4.16 -13.41
CA LYS A 51 -10.96 -3.50 -13.51
C LYS A 51 -10.93 -2.00 -13.17
N THR A 52 -9.80 -1.45 -12.77
CA THR A 52 -9.67 -0.04 -12.44
C THR A 52 -9.68 0.79 -13.72
N THR A 53 -10.73 1.55 -13.93
CA THR A 53 -10.83 2.46 -15.08
C THR A 53 -9.93 3.68 -14.86
N ILE A 54 -9.04 3.92 -15.80
CA ILE A 54 -8.06 5.00 -15.76
C ILE A 54 -8.42 6.07 -16.78
N GLY A 55 -8.27 7.34 -16.42
CA GLY A 55 -8.59 8.40 -17.38
C GLY A 55 -8.75 9.78 -16.75
N ASN A 56 -9.46 10.64 -17.46
CA ASN A 56 -9.75 11.99 -17.01
C ASN A 56 -10.65 11.95 -15.74
N PRO A 57 -10.23 12.55 -14.62
CA PRO A 57 -11.02 12.57 -13.37
C PRO A 57 -12.39 13.25 -13.48
N ALA A 58 -12.62 14.06 -14.52
CA ALA A 58 -13.92 14.65 -14.77
C ALA A 58 -14.95 13.66 -15.34
N ASP A 59 -14.51 12.49 -15.81
CA ASP A 59 -15.36 11.41 -16.27
C ASP A 59 -15.79 10.55 -15.07
N GLU A 60 -17.09 10.50 -14.78
CA GLU A 60 -17.66 9.76 -13.65
C GLU A 60 -17.40 8.24 -13.70
N ALA A 61 -17.11 7.68 -14.87
CA ALA A 61 -16.77 6.28 -15.04
C ALA A 61 -15.32 5.98 -14.63
N VAL A 62 -14.46 6.99 -14.53
CA VAL A 62 -13.04 6.86 -14.14
C VAL A 62 -12.91 6.66 -12.63
N ARG A 63 -12.06 5.71 -12.23
CA ARG A 63 -11.75 5.39 -10.83
C ARG A 63 -10.35 5.78 -10.41
N MET A 64 -9.44 5.98 -11.36
CA MET A 64 -8.08 6.43 -11.09
C MET A 64 -7.66 7.46 -12.14
N GLY A 65 -7.31 8.65 -11.71
CA GLY A 65 -6.75 9.70 -12.54
C GLY A 65 -5.24 9.51 -12.81
N PRO A 66 -4.61 10.49 -13.48
CA PRO A 66 -3.17 10.49 -13.69
C PRO A 66 -2.39 10.75 -12.39
N LEU A 67 -1.08 10.49 -12.42
CA LEU A 67 -0.16 10.96 -11.40
C LEU A 67 -0.02 12.50 -11.48
N ALA A 68 0.62 13.09 -10.48
CA ALA A 68 0.71 14.55 -10.33
C ALA A 68 1.44 15.26 -11.49
N SER A 69 2.42 14.59 -12.13
CA SER A 69 3.14 15.12 -13.29
C SER A 69 3.78 14.01 -14.12
N LEU A 70 4.22 14.37 -15.33
CA LEU A 70 4.99 13.47 -16.20
C LEU A 70 6.31 13.04 -15.53
N ASP A 71 6.99 13.95 -14.84
CA ASP A 71 8.22 13.64 -14.10
C ASP A 71 7.97 12.60 -13.02
N GLN A 72 6.85 12.72 -12.31
CA GLN A 72 6.45 11.73 -11.30
C GLN A 72 6.14 10.37 -11.92
N ARG A 73 5.56 10.34 -13.10
CA ARG A 73 5.35 9.08 -13.84
C ARG A 73 6.68 8.41 -14.20
N GLU A 74 7.62 9.17 -14.74
CA GLU A 74 8.94 8.63 -15.11
C GLU A 74 9.74 8.18 -13.87
N GLU A 75 9.64 8.90 -12.75
CA GLU A 75 10.23 8.48 -11.49
C GLU A 75 9.64 7.15 -11.01
N VAL A 76 8.30 6.99 -11.03
CA VAL A 76 7.65 5.74 -10.65
C VAL A 76 8.09 4.60 -11.56
N ARG A 77 8.19 4.81 -12.88
CA ARG A 77 8.71 3.82 -13.82
C ARG A 77 10.16 3.43 -13.52
N ALA A 78 11.00 4.40 -13.16
CA ALA A 78 12.37 4.13 -12.74
C ALA A 78 12.39 3.26 -11.48
N ARG A 79 11.56 3.58 -10.48
CA ARG A 79 11.45 2.76 -9.25
C ARG A 79 10.90 1.36 -9.51
N ILE A 80 9.97 1.19 -10.46
CA ILE A 80 9.53 -0.16 -10.88
C ILE A 80 10.70 -0.96 -11.45
N ARG A 81 11.54 -0.35 -12.30
CA ARG A 81 12.75 -1.02 -12.81
C ARG A 81 13.72 -1.40 -11.69
N ASP A 82 13.91 -0.53 -10.70
CA ASP A 82 14.75 -0.84 -9.53
C ASP A 82 14.17 -2.02 -8.72
N LEU A 83 12.85 -2.05 -8.49
CA LEU A 83 12.16 -3.14 -7.80
C LEU A 83 12.27 -4.46 -8.57
N SER A 84 12.34 -4.40 -9.91
CA SER A 84 12.46 -5.58 -10.78
C SER A 84 13.82 -6.29 -10.66
N ALA A 85 14.77 -5.73 -9.91
CA ALA A 85 15.99 -6.45 -9.52
C ALA A 85 15.72 -7.64 -8.58
N ASP A 86 14.65 -7.56 -7.78
CA ASP A 86 14.30 -8.56 -6.76
C ASP A 86 12.90 -9.16 -6.96
N ALA A 87 12.10 -8.61 -7.89
CA ALA A 87 10.71 -8.99 -8.07
C ALA A 87 10.31 -8.98 -9.54
N GLU A 88 9.34 -9.79 -9.91
CA GLU A 88 8.76 -9.81 -11.26
C GLU A 88 7.41 -9.07 -11.30
N ILE A 89 7.10 -8.44 -12.43
CA ILE A 89 5.76 -7.85 -12.65
C ILE A 89 4.79 -8.99 -12.95
N VAL A 90 3.78 -9.14 -12.10
CA VAL A 90 2.75 -10.19 -12.24
C VAL A 90 1.40 -9.63 -12.70
N ALA A 91 1.18 -8.32 -12.63
CA ALA A 91 0.03 -7.65 -13.22
C ALA A 91 0.32 -6.16 -13.47
N GLY A 92 -0.31 -5.62 -14.53
CA GLY A 92 -0.13 -4.25 -14.99
C GLY A 92 1.08 -4.07 -15.91
N ASP A 93 0.96 -3.11 -16.84
CA ASP A 93 2.05 -2.71 -17.74
C ASP A 93 2.40 -1.24 -17.43
N PRO A 94 3.62 -0.94 -16.94
CA PRO A 94 4.00 0.42 -16.59
C PRO A 94 4.19 1.34 -17.81
N ASP A 95 4.39 0.78 -19.00
CA ASP A 95 4.73 1.57 -20.18
C ASP A 95 3.53 1.86 -21.07
N ASN A 96 2.50 0.98 -21.08
CA ASN A 96 1.33 1.10 -21.92
C ASN A 96 0.05 1.23 -21.09
N PRO A 97 -0.29 2.43 -20.56
CA PRO A 97 -1.48 2.62 -19.77
C PRO A 97 -2.75 2.45 -20.63
N SER A 98 -3.67 1.61 -20.16
CA SER A 98 -4.98 1.46 -20.77
C SER A 98 -5.91 2.53 -20.21
N ILE A 99 -6.14 3.61 -20.96
CA ILE A 99 -7.00 4.70 -20.54
C ILE A 99 -8.38 4.65 -21.19
N GLN A 100 -9.41 4.97 -20.43
CA GLN A 100 -10.81 5.04 -20.89
C GLN A 100 -11.11 6.41 -21.52
N SER A 101 -10.54 7.47 -20.96
CA SER A 101 -10.78 8.85 -21.41
C SER A 101 -9.57 9.73 -21.13
N GLY A 102 -9.43 10.80 -21.92
CA GLY A 102 -8.29 11.72 -21.83
C GLY A 102 -7.26 11.51 -22.94
N ASP A 103 -6.17 12.25 -22.87
CA ASP A 103 -5.04 12.17 -23.81
C ASP A 103 -3.86 11.46 -23.16
N ALA A 104 -3.55 10.25 -23.61
CA ALA A 104 -2.43 9.45 -23.10
C ALA A 104 -1.06 10.11 -23.32
N SER A 105 -0.93 10.97 -24.35
CA SER A 105 0.33 11.65 -24.66
C SER A 105 0.59 12.86 -23.75
N ALA A 106 -0.48 13.49 -23.27
CA ALA A 106 -0.41 14.68 -22.41
C ALA A 106 -0.54 14.35 -20.91
N GLY A 107 -1.23 13.26 -20.57
CA GLY A 107 -1.50 12.89 -19.18
C GLY A 107 -0.45 11.95 -18.58
N ALA A 108 -0.16 12.13 -17.30
CA ALA A 108 0.73 11.25 -16.54
C ALA A 108 0.06 9.94 -16.11
N PHE A 109 -0.62 9.26 -17.02
CA PHE A 109 -1.32 8.02 -16.73
C PHE A 109 -0.36 6.85 -16.54
N LEU A 110 -0.70 5.97 -15.60
CA LEU A 110 0.04 4.75 -15.29
C LEU A 110 -0.95 3.67 -14.86
N ASN A 111 -0.78 2.45 -15.34
CA ASN A 111 -1.55 1.31 -14.81
C ASN A 111 -1.16 1.01 -13.36
N PRO A 112 -2.07 0.46 -12.54
CA PRO A 112 -1.67 -0.20 -11.32
C PRO A 112 -0.74 -1.38 -11.64
N VAL A 113 0.41 -1.43 -10.96
CA VAL A 113 1.44 -2.46 -11.18
C VAL A 113 1.61 -3.29 -9.91
N LEU A 114 1.46 -4.60 -10.05
CA LEU A 114 1.69 -5.56 -8.99
C LEU A 114 2.96 -6.36 -9.29
N LEU A 115 3.90 -6.34 -8.34
CA LEU A 115 5.10 -7.15 -8.41
C LEU A 115 5.01 -8.33 -7.42
N TYR A 116 5.77 -9.38 -7.66
CA TYR A 116 5.93 -10.53 -6.78
C TYR A 116 7.41 -10.80 -6.52
N CYS A 117 7.80 -10.92 -5.26
CA CYS A 117 9.14 -11.27 -4.83
C CYS A 117 9.12 -12.63 -4.13
N ASP A 118 9.59 -13.68 -4.77
CA ASP A 118 9.55 -15.06 -4.23
C ASP A 118 10.41 -15.24 -2.97
N ARG A 119 11.55 -14.58 -2.89
CA ARG A 119 12.50 -14.69 -1.78
C ARG A 119 12.76 -13.35 -1.08
N PRO A 120 11.74 -12.79 -0.43
CA PRO A 120 11.84 -11.44 0.16
C PRO A 120 12.88 -11.34 1.28
N GLY A 121 13.17 -12.45 1.97
CA GLY A 121 14.21 -12.53 2.98
C GLY A 121 15.64 -12.28 2.45
N ALA A 122 15.89 -12.60 1.18
CA ALA A 122 17.18 -12.36 0.52
C ALA A 122 17.20 -11.05 -0.31
N ALA A 123 16.05 -10.45 -0.55
CA ALA A 123 15.87 -9.28 -1.36
C ALA A 123 16.27 -7.98 -0.62
N ARG A 124 16.56 -6.94 -1.39
CA ARG A 124 16.89 -5.61 -0.87
C ARG A 124 16.01 -4.53 -1.46
N ALA A 125 15.85 -4.49 -2.78
CA ALA A 125 15.13 -3.41 -3.45
C ALA A 125 13.68 -3.29 -2.98
N VAL A 126 12.97 -4.42 -2.81
CA VAL A 126 11.58 -4.45 -2.33
C VAL A 126 11.37 -3.88 -0.92
N HIS A 127 12.45 -3.69 -0.15
CA HIS A 127 12.41 -3.08 1.19
C HIS A 127 12.93 -1.64 1.21
N ASP A 128 13.89 -1.31 0.34
CA ASP A 128 14.58 -0.01 0.34
C ASP A 128 13.98 0.99 -0.67
N VAL A 129 13.41 0.52 -1.78
CA VAL A 129 12.87 1.35 -2.86
C VAL A 129 11.38 1.62 -2.64
N GLU A 130 10.97 2.87 -2.76
CA GLU A 130 9.57 3.29 -2.79
C GLU A 130 9.21 3.83 -4.16
N ALA A 131 8.29 3.14 -4.84
CA ALA A 131 7.64 3.65 -6.05
C ALA A 131 6.38 4.44 -5.63
N PHE A 132 6.45 5.78 -5.62
CA PHE A 132 5.38 6.65 -5.15
C PHE A 132 4.27 6.81 -6.20
N GLY A 133 3.59 5.70 -6.47
CA GLY A 133 2.55 5.52 -7.49
C GLY A 133 1.67 4.31 -7.19
N PRO A 134 0.85 3.84 -8.14
CA PRO A 134 -0.04 2.71 -7.96
C PRO A 134 0.72 1.37 -8.06
N VAL A 135 1.69 1.17 -7.17
CA VAL A 135 2.64 0.05 -7.21
C VAL A 135 2.71 -0.64 -5.85
N SER A 136 2.61 -1.97 -5.84
CA SER A 136 2.83 -2.80 -4.65
C SER A 136 3.56 -4.08 -4.99
N THR A 137 4.28 -4.63 -4.01
CA THR A 137 4.99 -5.91 -4.14
C THR A 137 4.43 -6.94 -3.17
N VAL A 138 4.01 -8.08 -3.69
CA VAL A 138 3.60 -9.25 -2.90
C VAL A 138 4.85 -10.00 -2.46
N MET A 139 4.92 -10.32 -1.18
CA MET A 139 6.02 -11.01 -0.52
C MET A 139 5.48 -12.15 0.34
N PRO A 140 5.84 -13.40 0.06
CA PRO A 140 5.41 -14.54 0.85
C PRO A 140 6.14 -14.64 2.18
N TYR A 141 5.45 -15.24 3.17
CA TYR A 141 6.04 -15.72 4.41
C TYR A 141 5.53 -17.13 4.75
N ASP A 142 6.29 -17.85 5.55
CA ASP A 142 5.95 -19.19 6.03
C ASP A 142 5.61 -19.21 7.54
N THR A 143 6.11 -18.23 8.32
CA THR A 143 5.83 -18.11 9.76
C THR A 143 5.48 -16.66 10.15
N ALA A 144 4.77 -16.48 11.26
CA ALA A 144 4.47 -15.14 11.80
C ALA A 144 5.74 -14.34 12.11
N GLU A 145 6.78 -14.98 12.62
CA GLU A 145 8.07 -14.37 12.87
C GLU A 145 8.70 -13.82 11.57
N GLU A 146 8.66 -14.61 10.49
CA GLU A 146 9.15 -14.15 9.18
C GLU A 146 8.34 -12.97 8.66
N ALA A 147 7.01 -12.98 8.80
CA ALA A 147 6.16 -11.85 8.42
C ALA A 147 6.55 -10.56 9.15
N VAL A 148 6.82 -10.66 10.46
CA VAL A 148 7.29 -9.55 11.29
C VAL A 148 8.67 -9.06 10.83
N ASP A 149 9.59 -9.97 10.56
CA ASP A 149 10.94 -9.61 10.10
C ASP A 149 10.92 -8.92 8.74
N LEU A 150 10.12 -9.40 7.79
CA LEU A 150 9.91 -8.74 6.50
C LEU A 150 9.36 -7.33 6.67
N ALA A 151 8.37 -7.17 7.55
CA ALA A 151 7.78 -5.86 7.80
C ALA A 151 8.80 -4.87 8.40
N ARG A 152 9.62 -5.31 9.35
CA ARG A 152 10.68 -4.51 10.00
C ARG A 152 11.75 -4.00 9.01
N ARG A 153 12.03 -4.75 7.96
CA ARG A 153 13.03 -4.36 6.94
C ARG A 153 12.70 -3.05 6.23
N GLY A 154 11.46 -2.57 6.31
CA GLY A 154 11.09 -1.23 5.86
C GLY A 154 11.67 -0.08 6.69
N LYS A 155 12.32 -0.36 7.83
CA LYS A 155 13.03 0.61 8.68
C LYS A 155 12.15 1.75 9.21
N GLY A 156 10.88 1.49 9.35
CA GLY A 156 9.88 2.44 9.82
C GLY A 156 8.81 2.73 8.77
N SER A 157 7.56 2.76 9.21
CA SER A 157 6.39 3.05 8.37
C SER A 157 5.35 3.83 9.16
N LEU A 158 4.52 4.60 8.45
CA LEU A 158 3.41 5.34 9.06
C LEU A 158 2.32 4.40 9.58
N VAL A 159 2.01 3.35 8.82
CA VAL A 159 0.92 2.44 9.15
C VAL A 159 1.17 1.04 8.60
N ALA A 160 0.77 0.05 9.37
CA ALA A 160 0.57 -1.33 8.94
C ALA A 160 -0.88 -1.75 9.15
N SER A 161 -1.36 -2.69 8.35
CA SER A 161 -2.64 -3.36 8.56
C SER A 161 -2.45 -4.86 8.58
N VAL A 162 -3.05 -5.51 9.57
CA VAL A 162 -3.07 -6.96 9.76
C VAL A 162 -4.50 -7.44 9.57
N PHE A 163 -4.73 -8.36 8.64
CA PHE A 163 -6.05 -8.91 8.36
C PHE A 163 -6.09 -10.34 8.87
N THR A 164 -6.76 -10.55 9.99
CA THR A 164 -6.86 -11.87 10.63
C THR A 164 -8.06 -11.96 11.56
N ASN A 165 -8.56 -13.18 11.74
CA ASN A 165 -9.55 -13.52 12.76
C ASN A 165 -8.93 -14.30 13.94
N ASP A 166 -7.62 -14.59 13.84
CA ASP A 166 -6.89 -15.26 14.92
C ASP A 166 -6.31 -14.21 15.88
N PRO A 167 -6.78 -14.14 17.12
CA PRO A 167 -6.30 -13.18 18.11
C PRO A 167 -4.85 -13.44 18.55
N GLY A 168 -4.41 -14.70 18.56
CA GLY A 168 -3.03 -15.05 18.92
C GLY A 168 -2.04 -14.56 17.84
N PHE A 169 -2.37 -14.80 16.58
CA PHE A 169 -1.58 -14.24 15.46
C PHE A 169 -1.59 -12.72 15.48
N ALA A 170 -2.74 -12.09 15.74
CA ALA A 170 -2.81 -10.63 15.82
C ALA A 170 -1.92 -10.07 16.92
N GLU A 171 -1.94 -10.67 18.12
CA GLU A 171 -1.11 -10.26 19.25
C GLU A 171 0.39 -10.36 18.91
N GLU A 172 0.83 -11.52 18.42
CA GLU A 172 2.23 -11.75 18.05
C GLU A 172 2.73 -10.73 17.03
N VAL A 173 1.96 -10.54 15.94
CA VAL A 173 2.34 -9.63 14.86
C VAL A 173 2.30 -8.18 15.32
N VAL A 174 1.28 -7.76 16.08
CA VAL A 174 1.20 -6.38 16.60
C VAL A 174 2.38 -6.06 17.51
N LEU A 175 2.72 -6.94 18.45
CA LEU A 175 3.88 -6.73 19.33
C LEU A 175 5.18 -6.65 18.54
N GLY A 176 5.31 -7.45 17.49
CA GLY A 176 6.46 -7.42 16.61
C GLY A 176 6.56 -6.15 15.74
N LEU A 177 5.43 -5.60 15.30
CA LEU A 177 5.36 -4.44 14.41
C LEU A 177 5.37 -3.09 15.14
N ALA A 178 4.86 -3.02 16.35
CA ALA A 178 4.67 -1.77 17.10
C ALA A 178 5.91 -0.87 17.15
N PRO A 179 7.15 -1.37 17.36
CA PRO A 179 8.33 -0.53 17.37
C PRO A 179 8.70 0.10 16.01
N PHE A 180 8.12 -0.38 14.90
CA PHE A 180 8.49 -0.01 13.53
C PHE A 180 7.38 0.70 12.77
N HIS A 181 6.19 0.86 13.37
CA HIS A 181 5.03 1.46 12.70
C HIS A 181 4.37 2.50 13.60
N GLY A 182 3.98 3.63 13.02
CA GLY A 182 3.27 4.69 13.74
C GLY A 182 1.88 4.27 14.17
N ARG A 183 1.22 3.43 13.38
CA ARG A 183 -0.08 2.83 13.67
C ARG A 183 -0.13 1.40 13.18
N VAL A 184 -0.83 0.54 13.90
CA VAL A 184 -1.16 -0.81 13.43
C VAL A 184 -2.69 -0.95 13.48
N MET A 185 -3.29 -1.27 12.34
CA MET A 185 -4.73 -1.54 12.23
C MET A 185 -4.95 -3.05 12.13
N ILE A 186 -5.91 -3.56 12.89
CA ILE A 186 -6.36 -4.94 12.77
C ILE A 186 -7.70 -4.93 12.03
N GLY A 187 -7.74 -5.62 10.89
CA GLY A 187 -8.93 -5.79 10.06
C GLY A 187 -9.46 -7.21 10.12
N ASN A 188 -10.75 -7.34 10.32
CA ASN A 188 -11.49 -8.60 10.22
C ASN A 188 -12.94 -8.33 9.79
N ARG A 189 -13.74 -9.38 9.61
CA ARG A 189 -15.14 -9.25 9.21
C ARG A 189 -15.97 -8.39 10.15
N THR A 190 -15.65 -8.40 11.44
CA THR A 190 -16.39 -7.62 12.45
C THR A 190 -16.06 -6.14 12.37
N SER A 191 -14.76 -5.80 12.22
CA SER A 191 -14.28 -4.41 12.13
C SER A 191 -14.50 -3.79 10.74
N ALA A 192 -14.70 -4.60 9.70
CA ALA A 192 -14.82 -4.13 8.32
C ALA A 192 -15.92 -3.08 8.09
N LYS A 193 -17.02 -3.19 8.85
CA LYS A 193 -18.18 -2.29 8.73
C LYS A 193 -17.97 -0.93 9.40
N SER A 194 -17.10 -0.85 10.38
CA SER A 194 -16.80 0.36 11.16
C SER A 194 -15.39 0.92 10.91
N SER A 195 -14.59 0.22 10.10
CA SER A 195 -13.22 0.63 9.81
C SER A 195 -13.18 1.92 8.99
N THR A 196 -12.33 2.85 9.38
CA THR A 196 -12.02 4.05 8.60
C THR A 196 -11.02 3.77 7.47
N GLY A 197 -10.48 2.55 7.41
CA GLY A 197 -9.50 2.08 6.43
C GLY A 197 -8.06 2.30 6.86
N HIS A 198 -7.14 1.65 6.13
CA HIS A 198 -5.70 1.61 6.41
C HIS A 198 -5.07 3.00 6.58
N GLY A 199 -5.31 3.89 5.66
CA GLY A 199 -4.59 5.15 5.57
C GLY A 199 -5.26 6.35 6.24
N SER A 200 -6.40 6.18 6.93
CA SER A 200 -7.15 7.30 7.49
C SER A 200 -6.53 7.81 8.79
N PRO A 201 -5.98 9.04 8.81
CA PRO A 201 -5.57 9.67 10.05
C PRO A 201 -6.81 10.11 10.83
N LEU A 202 -6.96 9.63 12.06
CA LEU A 202 -8.03 10.08 12.95
C LEU A 202 -7.55 11.27 13.79
N PRO A 203 -8.43 12.22 14.14
CA PRO A 203 -8.06 13.41 14.91
C PRO A 203 -7.39 13.13 16.27
N GLY A 204 -7.64 11.96 16.84
CA GLY A 204 -7.02 11.52 18.09
C GLY A 204 -5.66 10.85 17.96
N LEU A 205 -5.20 10.59 16.73
CA LEU A 205 -3.97 9.85 16.47
C LEU A 205 -2.87 10.80 15.94
N VAL A 206 -1.62 10.48 16.24
CA VAL A 206 -0.47 11.14 15.61
C VAL A 206 -0.24 10.54 14.23
N HIS A 207 -0.04 11.38 13.22
CA HIS A 207 0.37 10.95 11.89
C HIS A 207 1.88 11.02 11.78
N GLY A 208 2.53 9.94 12.07
CA GLY A 208 3.97 9.81 12.08
C GLY A 208 4.37 8.36 12.30
N GLY A 209 5.64 8.12 12.39
CA GLY A 209 6.17 6.79 12.65
C GLY A 209 7.66 6.82 12.95
N PRO A 210 8.21 5.70 13.39
CA PRO A 210 9.63 5.58 13.70
C PRO A 210 10.48 5.58 12.44
N GLY A 211 11.78 5.81 12.62
CA GLY A 211 12.78 5.66 11.58
C GLY A 211 12.48 6.47 10.32
N ARG A 212 12.48 5.79 9.19
CA ARG A 212 12.28 6.42 7.87
C ARG A 212 10.88 7.03 7.66
N ALA A 213 9.88 6.64 8.44
CA ALA A 213 8.56 7.26 8.36
C ALA A 213 8.55 8.72 8.81
N GLY A 214 9.47 9.09 9.70
CA GLY A 214 9.50 10.42 10.30
C GLY A 214 8.36 10.65 11.29
N GLY A 215 8.53 11.66 12.14
CA GLY A 215 7.54 12.05 13.14
C GLY A 215 6.86 13.36 12.78
N GLY A 216 5.65 13.55 13.30
CA GLY A 216 4.92 14.79 13.14
C GLY A 216 3.51 14.74 13.70
N GLU A 217 2.97 15.90 14.03
CA GLU A 217 1.59 16.07 14.44
C GLU A 217 0.77 16.66 13.29
N GLU A 218 0.76 16.02 12.15
CA GLU A 218 0.11 16.52 10.91
C GLU A 218 -1.41 16.31 10.90
N LEU A 219 -2.01 16.15 12.05
CA LEU A 219 -3.39 15.74 12.10
C LEU A 219 -4.36 16.88 12.10
N GLY A 220 -5.55 16.60 11.64
CA GLY A 220 -6.69 17.44 11.79
C GLY A 220 -7.09 17.66 13.26
N GLY A 221 -8.12 18.45 13.49
CA GLY A 221 -8.62 18.76 14.82
C GLY A 221 -7.68 19.66 15.62
N MET A 222 -7.90 19.69 16.93
CA MET A 222 -7.18 20.60 17.84
C MET A 222 -5.67 20.38 17.88
N ARG A 223 -5.20 19.14 17.66
CA ARG A 223 -3.76 18.84 17.60
C ARG A 223 -3.08 19.49 16.41
N GLY A 224 -3.68 19.40 15.22
CA GLY A 224 -3.18 20.05 14.02
C GLY A 224 -3.13 21.57 14.18
N VAL A 225 -4.19 22.17 14.74
CA VAL A 225 -4.21 23.60 15.03
C VAL A 225 -3.05 24.01 15.95
N LYS A 226 -2.86 23.29 17.05
CA LYS A 226 -1.78 23.56 18.02
C LYS A 226 -0.38 23.41 17.43
N HIS A 227 -0.20 22.50 16.46
CA HIS A 227 1.08 22.32 15.80
C HIS A 227 1.55 23.59 15.08
N TYR A 228 0.62 24.30 14.45
CA TYR A 228 0.90 25.55 13.73
C TYR A 228 0.85 26.82 14.61
N MET A 229 0.49 26.67 15.88
CA MET A 229 0.54 27.79 16.82
C MET A 229 1.96 27.97 17.33
N GLN A 230 2.46 29.21 17.22
CA GLN A 230 3.76 29.55 17.78
C GLN A 230 3.69 29.48 19.31
N ARG A 231 4.61 28.72 19.90
CA ARG A 231 4.80 28.70 21.36
C ARG A 231 5.83 29.74 21.73
N THR A 232 5.41 30.72 22.46
CA THR A 232 6.28 31.72 23.13
C THR A 232 6.50 31.29 24.57
#